data_4b3bc70f4e1f077cb0de14f9248a42e1
#
_entry.id   4b3bc70f4e1f077cb0de14f9248a42e1
#
_cell.length_a   1.000
_cell.length_b   1.000
_cell.length_c   1.000
_cell.angle_alpha   90.00
_cell.angle_beta   90.00
_cell.angle_gamma   90.00
#
_symmetry.space_group_name_H-M   'P 1'
#
loop_
_entity.id
_entity.type
_entity.pdbx_description
1 polymer ?
#
loop_
_entity_poly.entity_id
_entity_poly.type
_entity_poly.pdbx_seq_one_letter_code
_entity_poly.pdbx_strand_id
1 'polypeptide(L)'
;MEPDCSKRARSGWVRTAADLPTRPFTDRILGVATNLSKVSVLTLDYAEVKPRMARTTKRTYRAVPGSGVRRIWAGGQPSLSGGRLARQGFVYYAFDGWPIRDLARSFSAELAQELTEAENEVRRLNDDPPRTQLLEAVARQLLRSEAVASSRIEGFELSHRKLAEAAFDPEDTSLNARAVLGNVRAMDEAIRFASEQLDLTVTEIRTIHRRLFEGTRDAAIGGVIRNSQNWIGGRDNPWGARFIPVPEDQVTRLLDDLCRFAARDDLSAIAQAAIVHAQFETIHPFSDGNGRVGRSLIHLVLRRRGLAPYYVPPVSLILAANYEEYERGLTTFREEQVEEWCGIFARAVTIACRGAGELATRIEELKARWREQAGSPRADSAAAKLIDLLPVQPVLDMRTVQDALDVSDEAARLGIARLESAGILSEITKRKRGRAWESVGLFALLDSFERLVATPTGGSTPMRRAPRPTRRPSKIAAR
;
A
#
# COMPACT_ATOMS: atom_id res chain seq x y z
N MET A 1 -31.63 31.62 -47.56
CA MET A 1 -32.83 31.13 -46.87
C MET A 1 -32.40 30.14 -45.86
N GLU A 2 -32.08 30.63 -44.68
CA GLU A 2 -32.07 29.79 -43.45
C GLU A 2 -33.50 29.41 -43.07
N PRO A 3 -33.69 28.31 -42.32
CA PRO A 3 -34.11 28.52 -40.94
C PRO A 3 -33.31 27.71 -39.92
N ASP A 4 -32.93 28.42 -38.92
CA ASP A 4 -32.89 28.18 -37.46
C ASP A 4 -33.64 26.93 -36.96
N CYS A 5 -32.90 26.07 -36.21
CA CYS A 5 -33.48 25.13 -35.27
C CYS A 5 -32.55 24.89 -34.06
N SER A 6 -32.57 25.87 -33.15
CA SER A 6 -32.20 25.67 -31.75
C SER A 6 -33.22 24.81 -31.05
N LYS A 7 -32.84 23.72 -30.36
CA LYS A 7 -33.34 23.32 -29.03
C LYS A 7 -32.84 21.95 -28.57
N ARG A 8 -32.21 22.04 -27.40
CA ARG A 8 -32.19 21.09 -26.28
C ARG A 8 -31.16 19.97 -26.23
N ALA A 9 -29.97 20.34 -25.77
CA ALA A 9 -29.14 19.47 -24.97
C ALA A 9 -29.61 19.52 -23.51
N ARG A 10 -30.00 18.38 -22.92
CA ARG A 10 -30.23 18.23 -21.47
C ARG A 10 -28.95 17.67 -20.85
N SER A 11 -28.24 18.55 -20.15
CA SER A 11 -27.13 18.23 -19.27
C SER A 11 -27.67 17.53 -18.01
N GLY A 12 -27.26 16.27 -17.77
CA GLY A 12 -27.44 15.56 -16.50
C GLY A 12 -26.41 16.05 -15.46
N TRP A 13 -26.89 16.56 -14.38
CA TRP A 13 -26.11 17.09 -13.26
C TRP A 13 -25.52 15.96 -12.41
N VAL A 14 -24.22 15.97 -12.27
CA VAL A 14 -23.50 15.30 -11.18
C VAL A 14 -23.63 16.19 -9.95
N ARG A 15 -24.32 15.72 -8.91
CA ARG A 15 -24.38 16.42 -7.62
C ARG A 15 -23.10 16.11 -6.82
N THR A 16 -22.28 17.11 -6.65
CA THR A 16 -21.22 17.13 -5.64
C THR A 16 -21.84 17.45 -4.27
N ALA A 17 -21.42 16.68 -3.28
CA ALA A 17 -21.83 16.86 -1.88
C ALA A 17 -21.09 18.06 -1.26
N ALA A 18 -21.66 19.26 -1.43
CA ALA A 18 -21.26 20.47 -0.72
C ALA A 18 -22.44 21.42 -0.71
N ASP A 19 -23.41 21.20 0.20
CA ASP A 19 -24.36 22.24 0.64
C ASP A 19 -25.16 21.69 1.83
N LEU A 20 -24.62 21.90 3.02
CA LEU A 20 -25.41 21.92 4.27
C LEU A 20 -25.04 23.19 5.04
N PRO A 21 -26.01 23.97 5.52
CA PRO A 21 -25.77 25.27 6.11
C PRO A 21 -25.24 25.17 7.54
N THR A 22 -24.16 25.91 7.79
CA THR A 22 -23.62 26.21 9.13
C THR A 22 -24.54 27.16 9.83
N ARG A 23 -25.08 26.81 11.00
CA ARG A 23 -25.59 27.74 11.99
C ARG A 23 -24.63 27.87 13.16
N PRO A 24 -24.35 29.07 13.65
CA PRO A 24 -23.46 29.29 14.78
C PRO A 24 -24.20 29.03 16.11
N PHE A 25 -23.50 28.29 16.99
CA PHE A 25 -23.94 28.13 18.38
C PHE A 25 -23.09 29.08 19.24
N THR A 26 -23.65 30.26 19.53
CA THR A 26 -23.16 31.16 20.58
C THR A 26 -24.17 31.17 21.73
N ASP A 27 -23.61 31.27 22.93
CA ASP A 27 -24.22 31.69 24.18
C ASP A 27 -25.10 30.72 24.97
N ARG A 28 -24.43 30.12 25.98
CA ARG A 28 -24.85 30.20 27.41
C ARG A 28 -23.90 29.34 28.25
N ILE A 29 -23.07 29.94 29.05
CA ILE A 29 -22.95 29.68 30.49
C ILE A 29 -22.01 30.75 31.06
N LEU A 30 -22.69 31.78 31.65
CA LEU A 30 -22.12 32.64 32.69
C LEU A 30 -22.40 31.96 34.04
N GLY A 31 -21.41 31.97 34.90
CA GLY A 31 -21.62 31.85 36.34
C GLY A 31 -21.03 30.61 37.00
N VAL A 32 -19.79 30.67 37.43
CA VAL A 32 -19.34 30.44 38.82
C VAL A 32 -17.90 30.97 38.91
N ALA A 33 -17.78 32.19 39.38
CA ALA A 33 -16.56 32.72 39.95
C ALA A 33 -16.62 32.45 41.46
N THR A 34 -15.58 31.82 41.99
CA THR A 34 -14.96 32.25 43.27
C THR A 34 -13.90 31.27 43.74
N ASN A 35 -12.76 31.85 44.11
CA ASN A 35 -11.72 31.29 44.97
C ASN A 35 -10.74 30.22 44.42
N LEU A 36 -9.66 30.70 43.86
CA LEU A 36 -8.33 30.10 44.04
C LEU A 36 -7.27 31.22 44.03
N SER A 37 -7.14 31.93 45.13
CA SER A 37 -5.93 32.67 45.50
C SER A 37 -4.99 31.73 46.22
N LYS A 38 -3.72 31.74 45.81
CA LYS A 38 -2.54 31.06 46.37
C LYS A 38 -2.18 29.73 45.71
N VAL A 39 -1.60 29.81 44.53
CA VAL A 39 -0.54 28.88 44.12
C VAL A 39 0.72 29.71 43.84
N SER A 40 1.69 29.57 44.73
CA SER A 40 3.02 30.16 44.59
C SER A 40 3.65 29.66 43.30
N VAL A 41 3.99 30.61 42.41
CA VAL A 41 4.84 30.34 41.25
C VAL A 41 6.24 30.06 41.81
N LEU A 42 6.61 28.78 41.90
CA LEU A 42 7.99 28.35 41.99
C LEU A 42 8.60 28.55 40.60
N THR A 43 9.31 29.65 40.45
CA THR A 43 10.30 29.86 39.40
C THR A 43 11.39 28.80 39.61
N LEU A 44 11.29 27.70 38.86
CA LEU A 44 12.41 26.79 38.67
C LEU A 44 13.41 27.49 37.77
N ASP A 45 14.48 27.98 38.38
CA ASP A 45 15.72 28.35 37.70
C ASP A 45 16.11 27.20 36.78
N TYR A 46 16.08 27.44 35.49
CA TYR A 46 16.74 26.60 34.51
C TYR A 46 18.26 26.78 34.65
N ALA A 47 18.79 26.27 35.74
CA ALA A 47 20.22 26.05 35.82
C ALA A 47 20.62 25.06 34.73
N GLU A 48 21.47 25.48 33.81
CA GLU A 48 22.15 24.70 32.82
C GLU A 48 22.52 23.31 33.35
N VAL A 49 21.73 22.30 33.06
CA VAL A 49 22.17 20.92 33.18
C VAL A 49 23.17 20.71 32.04
N LYS A 50 24.43 21.04 32.28
CA LYS A 50 25.54 20.59 31.43
C LYS A 50 25.37 19.09 31.24
N PRO A 51 25.21 18.58 29.99
CA PRO A 51 25.13 17.14 29.77
C PRO A 51 26.43 16.55 30.36
N ARG A 52 26.26 15.73 31.37
CA ARG A 52 27.36 14.93 31.94
C ARG A 52 27.96 14.18 30.75
N MET A 53 29.15 14.58 30.28
CA MET A 53 29.88 13.89 29.22
C MET A 53 29.87 12.40 29.55
N ALA A 54 29.07 11.64 28.78
CA ALA A 54 29.04 10.20 28.93
C ALA A 54 30.48 9.69 28.75
N ARG A 55 30.97 8.99 29.74
CA ARG A 55 32.24 8.27 29.67
C ARG A 55 32.25 7.54 28.33
N THR A 56 33.33 7.76 27.55
CA THR A 56 33.57 7.21 26.22
C THR A 56 33.03 5.77 26.12
N THR A 57 31.89 5.60 25.47
CA THR A 57 31.30 4.29 25.32
C THR A 57 32.15 3.50 24.33
N LYS A 58 32.86 2.50 24.81
CA LYS A 58 33.71 1.59 24.02
C LYS A 58 32.96 0.72 23.04
N ARG A 59 31.60 0.86 22.90
CA ARG A 59 30.79 0.02 22.07
C ARG A 59 30.23 0.82 20.90
N THR A 60 30.47 0.29 19.70
CA THR A 60 30.05 0.86 18.43
C THR A 60 29.23 -0.18 17.70
N TYR A 61 28.09 0.23 17.08
CA TYR A 61 27.26 -0.61 16.25
C TYR A 61 27.16 -0.02 14.84
N ARG A 62 27.35 -0.87 13.82
CA ARG A 62 27.12 -0.56 12.40
C ARG A 62 26.21 -1.62 11.82
N ALA A 63 25.09 -1.20 11.23
CA ALA A 63 24.17 -2.09 10.54
C ALA A 63 24.64 -2.41 9.11
N VAL A 64 25.35 -1.46 8.49
CA VAL A 64 25.88 -1.59 7.13
C VAL A 64 27.38 -1.27 7.16
N PRO A 65 28.24 -2.04 6.47
CA PRO A 65 29.64 -1.70 6.26
C PRO A 65 29.77 -0.39 5.45
N GLY A 66 30.76 0.42 5.73
CA GLY A 66 31.06 1.63 4.98
C GLY A 66 30.94 2.93 5.78
N SER A 67 30.87 4.05 5.06
CA SER A 67 30.67 5.39 5.62
C SER A 67 29.25 5.55 6.16
N GLY A 68 29.11 6.17 7.32
CA GLY A 68 27.81 6.45 7.91
C GLY A 68 27.89 7.64 8.84
N VAL A 69 26.76 8.30 9.07
CA VAL A 69 26.65 9.42 10.00
C VAL A 69 26.71 8.90 11.42
N ARG A 70 27.75 9.31 12.14
CA ARG A 70 27.94 8.92 13.53
C ARG A 70 26.89 9.55 14.44
N ARG A 71 26.17 8.73 15.18
CA ARG A 71 25.14 9.13 16.14
C ARG A 71 25.40 8.47 17.50
N ILE A 72 24.81 9.02 18.56
CA ILE A 72 24.95 8.51 19.93
C ILE A 72 23.56 8.14 20.44
N TRP A 73 23.41 6.90 20.86
CA TRP A 73 22.27 6.48 21.67
C TRP A 73 22.57 6.80 23.13
N ALA A 74 21.83 7.73 23.72
CA ALA A 74 22.09 8.21 25.08
C ALA A 74 21.71 7.20 26.18
N GLY A 75 21.06 6.09 25.82
CA GLY A 75 20.42 5.21 26.77
C GLY A 75 18.98 5.65 27.04
N GLY A 76 18.04 4.77 26.78
CA GLY A 76 16.62 5.06 26.95
C GLY A 76 16.09 4.71 28.30
N GLN A 77 14.87 5.12 28.57
CA GLN A 77 14.08 4.68 29.72
C GLN A 77 13.98 3.14 29.76
N PRO A 78 13.80 2.51 30.92
CA PRO A 78 13.69 1.06 31.01
C PRO A 78 12.47 0.60 30.23
N SER A 79 12.68 0.05 29.03
CA SER A 79 11.66 -0.72 28.34
C SER A 79 11.53 -2.09 29.01
N LEU A 80 10.34 -2.62 29.08
CA LEU A 80 10.06 -3.93 29.68
C LEU A 80 10.81 -5.10 29.02
N SER A 81 11.38 -4.87 27.80
CA SER A 81 12.15 -5.83 27.03
C SER A 81 13.63 -5.47 26.89
N GLY A 82 14.05 -4.31 27.40
CA GLY A 82 15.38 -3.77 27.20
C GLY A 82 16.46 -4.48 28.05
N GLY A 83 17.30 -5.27 27.39
CA GLY A 83 18.50 -5.82 27.99
C GLY A 83 19.47 -4.72 28.50
N ARG A 84 20.50 -5.11 29.24
CA ARG A 84 21.54 -4.21 29.79
C ARG A 84 22.08 -3.18 28.78
N LEU A 85 22.13 -3.50 27.47
CA LEU A 85 22.60 -2.64 26.39
C LEU A 85 21.63 -1.48 26.06
N ALA A 86 20.31 -1.66 26.23
CA ALA A 86 19.33 -0.59 25.99
C ALA A 86 19.47 0.55 26.99
N ARG A 87 20.01 0.26 28.18
CA ARG A 87 20.24 1.23 29.26
C ARG A 87 21.61 1.90 29.18
N GLN A 88 22.55 1.30 28.43
CA GLN A 88 23.89 1.84 28.25
C GLN A 88 23.95 2.62 26.95
N GLY A 89 24.46 3.84 26.99
CA GLY A 89 24.75 4.61 25.80
C GLY A 89 25.75 3.89 24.89
N PHE A 90 25.59 4.00 23.59
CA PHE A 90 26.50 3.47 22.58
C PHE A 90 26.55 4.37 21.34
N VAL A 91 27.61 4.23 20.56
CA VAL A 91 27.72 4.88 19.25
C VAL A 91 27.11 3.96 18.21
N TYR A 92 26.32 4.52 17.30
CA TYR A 92 25.84 3.83 16.11
C TYR A 92 26.08 4.68 14.86
N TYR A 93 25.95 4.07 13.69
CA TYR A 93 26.09 4.73 12.41
C TYR A 93 24.79 4.61 11.64
N ALA A 94 24.15 5.74 11.37
CA ALA A 94 23.03 5.84 10.45
C ALA A 94 23.56 5.90 9.01
N PHE A 95 22.77 5.45 8.04
CA PHE A 95 23.14 5.51 6.63
C PHE A 95 23.35 6.97 6.20
N ASP A 96 24.38 7.23 5.41
CA ASP A 96 24.62 8.56 4.82
C ASP A 96 23.96 8.60 3.44
N GLY A 97 22.80 9.26 3.35
CA GLY A 97 21.96 9.24 2.16
C GLY A 97 22.57 10.07 1.02
N TRP A 98 22.58 9.49 -0.17
CA TRP A 98 23.04 10.14 -1.41
C TRP A 98 21.85 10.58 -2.28
N PRO A 99 21.97 11.72 -3.02
CA PRO A 99 20.93 12.21 -3.90
C PRO A 99 20.90 11.41 -5.20
N ILE A 100 19.68 11.25 -5.77
CA ILE A 100 19.47 10.50 -7.01
C ILE A 100 18.96 11.36 -8.17
N ARG A 101 18.56 12.61 -7.95
CA ARG A 101 17.92 13.46 -8.97
C ARG A 101 18.72 13.57 -10.27
N ASP A 102 20.06 13.66 -10.15
CA ASP A 102 20.99 13.82 -11.26
C ASP A 102 21.66 12.49 -11.67
N LEU A 103 21.11 11.37 -11.20
CA LEU A 103 21.67 10.05 -11.47
C LEU A 103 21.65 9.78 -12.98
N ALA A 104 22.80 9.96 -13.62
CA ALA A 104 22.99 9.59 -15.01
C ALA A 104 23.33 8.10 -15.09
N ARG A 105 22.59 7.34 -15.91
CA ARG A 105 22.86 5.90 -16.06
C ARG A 105 22.80 5.52 -17.54
N SER A 106 23.91 5.04 -18.04
CA SER A 106 23.96 4.07 -19.11
C SER A 106 23.92 2.69 -18.44
N PHE A 107 22.93 1.90 -18.73
CA PHE A 107 22.86 0.52 -18.21
C PHE A 107 23.69 -0.42 -19.10
N SER A 108 24.17 -1.53 -18.52
CA SER A 108 24.75 -2.62 -19.30
C SER A 108 23.76 -3.15 -20.34
N ALA A 109 24.25 -3.76 -21.42
CA ALA A 109 23.39 -4.30 -22.47
C ALA A 109 22.44 -5.38 -21.92
N GLU A 110 22.92 -6.18 -20.99
CA GLU A 110 22.16 -7.24 -20.32
C GLU A 110 20.99 -6.64 -19.53
N LEU A 111 21.23 -5.61 -18.71
CA LEU A 111 20.18 -4.96 -17.97
C LEU A 111 19.20 -4.23 -18.89
N ALA A 112 19.67 -3.56 -19.93
CA ALA A 112 18.82 -2.89 -20.91
C ALA A 112 17.85 -3.89 -21.58
N GLN A 113 18.30 -5.11 -21.85
CA GLN A 113 17.45 -6.19 -22.37
C GLN A 113 16.39 -6.63 -21.33
N GLU A 114 16.77 -6.87 -20.06
CA GLU A 114 15.84 -7.23 -18.98
C GLU A 114 14.78 -6.14 -18.76
N LEU A 115 15.18 -4.88 -18.75
CA LEU A 115 14.26 -3.73 -18.65
C LEU A 115 13.28 -3.65 -19.82
N THR A 116 13.77 -3.86 -21.04
CA THR A 116 12.93 -3.88 -22.25
C THR A 116 11.93 -5.02 -22.23
N GLU A 117 12.35 -6.23 -21.79
CA GLU A 117 11.45 -7.37 -21.63
C GLU A 117 10.35 -7.06 -20.60
N ALA A 118 10.73 -6.52 -19.44
CA ALA A 118 9.77 -6.15 -18.40
C ALA A 118 8.76 -5.09 -18.90
N GLU A 119 9.22 -4.04 -19.62
CA GLU A 119 8.33 -3.05 -20.20
C GLU A 119 7.37 -3.65 -21.23
N ASN A 120 7.85 -4.56 -22.07
CA ASN A 120 7.01 -5.25 -23.05
C ASN A 120 5.95 -6.12 -22.39
N GLU A 121 6.28 -6.81 -21.29
CA GLU A 121 5.27 -7.59 -20.54
C GLU A 121 4.23 -6.68 -19.87
N VAL A 122 4.62 -5.52 -19.34
CA VAL A 122 3.65 -4.54 -18.82
C VAL A 122 2.76 -3.99 -19.93
N ARG A 123 3.32 -3.66 -21.10
CA ARG A 123 2.53 -3.22 -22.27
C ARG A 123 1.57 -4.32 -22.71
N ARG A 124 2.06 -5.57 -22.89
CA ARG A 124 1.20 -6.70 -23.28
C ARG A 124 0.01 -6.87 -22.34
N LEU A 125 0.23 -6.73 -21.02
CA LEU A 125 -0.84 -6.79 -20.03
C LEU A 125 -1.86 -5.64 -20.20
N ASN A 126 -1.46 -4.49 -20.77
CA ASN A 126 -2.25 -3.27 -20.86
C ASN A 126 -2.76 -2.94 -22.27
N ASP A 127 -2.19 -3.53 -23.36
CA ASP A 127 -2.49 -3.13 -24.75
C ASP A 127 -3.81 -3.72 -25.28
N ASP A 128 -4.26 -4.87 -24.76
CA ASP A 128 -5.52 -5.48 -25.15
C ASP A 128 -6.42 -5.63 -23.93
N PRO A 129 -6.94 -4.51 -23.38
CA PRO A 129 -7.82 -4.58 -22.25
C PRO A 129 -9.12 -5.28 -22.65
N PRO A 130 -9.52 -6.36 -21.96
CA PRO A 130 -10.79 -7.00 -22.21
C PRO A 130 -11.93 -6.01 -22.01
N ARG A 131 -13.11 -6.34 -22.55
CA ARG A 131 -14.32 -5.50 -22.48
C ARG A 131 -14.50 -4.88 -21.09
N THR A 132 -14.98 -3.66 -21.02
CA THR A 132 -14.96 -2.72 -19.88
C THR A 132 -15.24 -3.35 -18.49
N GLN A 133 -16.16 -4.31 -18.40
CA GLN A 133 -16.50 -4.94 -17.11
C GLN A 133 -15.47 -5.95 -16.63
N LEU A 134 -14.80 -6.67 -17.53
CA LEU A 134 -13.71 -7.57 -17.16
C LEU A 134 -12.45 -6.77 -16.77
N LEU A 135 -12.19 -5.67 -17.48
CA LEU A 135 -11.08 -4.77 -17.17
C LEU A 135 -11.15 -4.31 -15.71
N GLU A 136 -12.30 -3.83 -15.27
CA GLU A 136 -12.47 -3.39 -13.87
C GLU A 136 -12.29 -4.55 -12.88
N ALA A 137 -12.86 -5.72 -13.20
CA ALA A 137 -12.75 -6.89 -12.34
C ALA A 137 -11.29 -7.34 -12.16
N VAL A 138 -10.54 -7.49 -13.24
CA VAL A 138 -9.13 -7.89 -13.21
C VAL A 138 -8.28 -6.83 -12.53
N ALA A 139 -8.44 -5.56 -12.88
CA ALA A 139 -7.69 -4.46 -12.26
C ALA A 139 -7.89 -4.44 -10.74
N ARG A 140 -9.14 -4.58 -10.27
CA ARG A 140 -9.47 -4.60 -8.85
C ARG A 140 -8.88 -5.82 -8.12
N GLN A 141 -8.90 -7.01 -8.73
CA GLN A 141 -8.31 -8.19 -8.12
C GLN A 141 -6.76 -8.13 -8.10
N LEU A 142 -6.13 -7.61 -9.15
CA LEU A 142 -4.68 -7.41 -9.17
C LEU A 142 -4.23 -6.40 -8.10
N LEU A 143 -4.95 -5.28 -7.98
CA LEU A 143 -4.67 -4.29 -6.93
C LEU A 143 -4.82 -4.86 -5.51
N ARG A 144 -5.88 -5.67 -5.28
CA ARG A 144 -6.08 -6.35 -3.99
C ARG A 144 -4.99 -7.37 -3.71
N SER A 145 -4.58 -8.16 -4.71
CA SER A 145 -3.47 -9.13 -4.58
C SER A 145 -2.16 -8.41 -4.26
N GLU A 146 -1.88 -7.30 -4.92
CA GLU A 146 -0.73 -6.45 -4.63
C GLU A 146 -0.77 -5.92 -3.19
N ALA A 147 -1.91 -5.37 -2.74
CA ALA A 147 -2.05 -4.83 -1.40
C ALA A 147 -1.93 -5.91 -0.31
N VAL A 148 -2.45 -7.11 -0.54
CA VAL A 148 -2.31 -8.27 0.36
C VAL A 148 -0.83 -8.67 0.44
N ALA A 149 -0.16 -8.87 -0.70
CA ALA A 149 1.23 -9.27 -0.76
C ALA A 149 2.17 -8.22 -0.13
N SER A 150 1.96 -6.94 -0.46
CA SER A 150 2.68 -5.81 0.13
C SER A 150 2.52 -5.75 1.65
N SER A 151 1.31 -6.00 2.16
CA SER A 151 1.05 -6.02 3.60
C SER A 151 1.65 -7.27 4.26
N ARG A 152 1.73 -8.41 3.55
CA ARG A 152 2.37 -9.65 4.02
C ARG A 152 3.86 -9.46 4.26
N ILE A 153 4.57 -8.69 3.43
CA ILE A 153 5.98 -8.30 3.65
C ILE A 153 6.14 -7.63 5.02
N GLU A 154 5.17 -6.82 5.43
CA GLU A 154 5.14 -6.13 6.74
C GLU A 154 4.56 -7.01 7.88
N GLY A 155 4.24 -8.28 7.60
CA GLY A 155 3.72 -9.24 8.59
C GLY A 155 2.22 -9.18 8.85
N PHE A 156 1.45 -8.48 8.02
CA PHE A 156 -0.01 -8.49 8.06
C PHE A 156 -0.55 -9.62 7.18
N GLU A 157 -0.83 -10.76 7.75
CA GLU A 157 -1.41 -11.90 7.03
C GLU A 157 -2.93 -11.75 6.92
N LEU A 158 -3.45 -11.79 5.71
CA LEU A 158 -4.88 -11.76 5.40
C LEU A 158 -5.15 -12.54 4.12
N SER A 159 -6.23 -13.33 4.07
CA SER A 159 -6.69 -13.99 2.84
C SER A 159 -7.57 -13.05 2.00
N HIS A 160 -7.66 -13.30 0.69
CA HIS A 160 -8.53 -12.56 -0.22
C HIS A 160 -9.99 -12.56 0.24
N ARG A 161 -10.50 -13.70 0.73
CA ARG A 161 -11.85 -13.80 1.29
C ARG A 161 -12.05 -12.84 2.46
N LYS A 162 -11.15 -12.86 3.45
CA LYS A 162 -11.23 -11.96 4.61
C LYS A 162 -11.09 -10.49 4.24
N LEU A 163 -10.30 -10.17 3.21
CA LEU A 163 -10.23 -8.81 2.68
C LEU A 163 -11.55 -8.38 2.05
N ALA A 164 -12.20 -9.27 1.28
CA ALA A 164 -13.49 -8.98 0.66
C ALA A 164 -14.61 -8.84 1.72
N GLU A 165 -14.63 -9.71 2.73
CA GLU A 165 -15.54 -9.61 3.88
C GLU A 165 -15.35 -8.27 4.62
N ALA A 166 -14.10 -7.87 4.86
CA ALA A 166 -13.77 -6.62 5.55
C ALA A 166 -14.11 -5.36 4.72
N ALA A 167 -13.96 -5.43 3.40
CA ALA A 167 -14.36 -4.34 2.50
C ALA A 167 -15.88 -4.20 2.46
N PHE A 168 -16.61 -5.30 2.60
CA PHE A 168 -18.06 -5.33 2.65
C PHE A 168 -18.60 -4.85 4.01
N ASP A 169 -17.97 -5.21 5.15
CA ASP A 169 -18.33 -4.78 6.51
C ASP A 169 -17.13 -4.21 7.27
N PRO A 170 -16.84 -2.92 7.08
CA PRO A 170 -15.68 -2.31 7.72
C PRO A 170 -15.77 -2.20 9.26
N GLU A 171 -16.97 -2.29 9.84
CA GLU A 171 -17.17 -2.13 11.30
C GLU A 171 -16.71 -3.35 12.08
N ASP A 172 -16.94 -4.56 11.57
CA ASP A 172 -16.55 -5.83 12.20
C ASP A 172 -15.27 -6.42 11.58
N THR A 173 -14.18 -5.65 11.59
CA THR A 173 -12.92 -6.05 10.96
C THR A 173 -11.77 -6.21 11.93
N SER A 174 -10.90 -7.21 11.65
CA SER A 174 -9.66 -7.42 12.40
C SER A 174 -8.64 -6.29 12.15
N LEU A 175 -7.66 -6.15 13.05
CA LEU A 175 -6.56 -5.18 12.87
C LEU A 175 -5.78 -5.41 11.57
N ASN A 176 -5.52 -6.68 11.21
CA ASN A 176 -4.85 -7.00 9.95
C ASN A 176 -5.70 -6.58 8.75
N ALA A 177 -7.01 -6.81 8.79
CA ALA A 177 -7.90 -6.42 7.70
C ALA A 177 -7.95 -4.90 7.51
N ARG A 178 -7.99 -4.12 8.61
CA ARG A 178 -7.91 -2.66 8.54
C ARG A 178 -6.59 -2.18 7.96
N ALA A 179 -5.47 -2.82 8.33
CA ALA A 179 -4.15 -2.49 7.78
C ALA A 179 -4.06 -2.76 6.28
N VAL A 180 -4.60 -3.90 5.80
CA VAL A 180 -4.61 -4.25 4.37
C VAL A 180 -5.58 -3.36 3.58
N LEU A 181 -6.78 -3.07 4.10
CA LEU A 181 -7.70 -2.09 3.51
C LEU A 181 -7.08 -0.70 3.42
N GLY A 182 -6.31 -0.30 4.44
CA GLY A 182 -5.51 0.93 4.40
C GLY A 182 -4.51 0.93 3.25
N ASN A 183 -3.86 -0.21 3.00
CA ASN A 183 -2.93 -0.34 1.89
C ASN A 183 -3.62 -0.29 0.52
N VAL A 184 -4.81 -0.87 0.38
CA VAL A 184 -5.63 -0.70 -0.84
C VAL A 184 -5.91 0.78 -1.09
N ARG A 185 -6.37 1.53 -0.06
CA ARG A 185 -6.62 2.98 -0.19
C ARG A 185 -5.38 3.79 -0.55
N ALA A 186 -4.21 3.42 0.00
CA ALA A 186 -2.95 4.08 -0.32
C ALA A 186 -2.54 3.86 -1.77
N MET A 187 -2.71 2.65 -2.29
CA MET A 187 -2.45 2.32 -3.70
C MET A 187 -3.44 3.01 -4.64
N ASP A 188 -4.74 2.99 -4.32
CA ASP A 188 -5.76 3.71 -5.09
C ASP A 188 -5.43 5.21 -5.17
N GLU A 189 -5.00 5.83 -4.07
CA GLU A 189 -4.61 7.24 -4.04
C GLU A 189 -3.36 7.51 -4.90
N ALA A 190 -2.35 6.62 -4.84
CA ALA A 190 -1.16 6.73 -5.68
C ALA A 190 -1.49 6.64 -7.19
N ILE A 191 -2.37 5.71 -7.57
CA ILE A 191 -2.84 5.53 -8.94
C ILE A 191 -3.67 6.75 -9.39
N ARG A 192 -4.53 7.29 -8.53
CA ARG A 192 -5.33 8.49 -8.81
C ARG A 192 -4.44 9.69 -9.12
N PHE A 193 -3.46 10.01 -8.27
CA PHE A 193 -2.50 11.09 -8.51
C PHE A 193 -1.80 10.93 -9.86
N ALA A 194 -1.30 9.73 -10.15
CA ALA A 194 -0.63 9.47 -11.41
C ALA A 194 -1.55 9.60 -12.64
N SER A 195 -2.85 9.27 -12.50
CA SER A 195 -3.84 9.38 -13.57
C SER A 195 -4.25 10.84 -13.83
N GLU A 196 -4.16 11.71 -12.82
CA GLU A 196 -4.37 13.15 -12.94
C GLU A 196 -3.14 13.88 -13.50
N GLN A 197 -2.07 13.15 -13.86
CA GLN A 197 -0.80 13.67 -14.38
C GLN A 197 -0.15 14.72 -13.46
N LEU A 198 -0.33 14.55 -12.16
CA LEU A 198 0.28 15.41 -11.16
C LEU A 198 1.73 15.01 -10.91
N ASP A 199 2.60 15.99 -10.76
CA ASP A 199 3.97 15.74 -10.32
C ASP A 199 3.95 15.18 -8.89
N LEU A 200 4.77 14.16 -8.66
CA LEU A 200 4.96 13.62 -7.32
C LEU A 200 5.68 14.65 -6.46
N THR A 201 5.06 15.08 -5.38
CA THR A 201 5.66 15.93 -4.36
C THR A 201 5.63 15.26 -2.98
N VAL A 202 6.30 15.85 -2.01
CA VAL A 202 6.26 15.38 -0.62
C VAL A 202 4.83 15.41 -0.07
N THR A 203 3.98 16.30 -0.57
CA THR A 203 2.57 16.40 -0.15
C THR A 203 1.77 15.16 -0.58
N GLU A 204 1.95 14.69 -1.83
CA GLU A 204 1.32 13.45 -2.34
C GLU A 204 1.81 12.23 -1.55
N ILE A 205 3.12 12.11 -1.31
CA ILE A 205 3.69 11.05 -0.46
C ILE A 205 3.04 11.04 0.92
N ARG A 206 2.90 12.20 1.56
CA ARG A 206 2.23 12.33 2.86
C ARG A 206 0.74 11.99 2.78
N THR A 207 0.08 12.29 1.69
CA THR A 207 -1.34 11.97 1.50
C THR A 207 -1.54 10.47 1.30
N ILE A 208 -0.71 9.80 0.49
CA ILE A 208 -0.70 8.34 0.36
C ILE A 208 -0.51 7.68 1.73
N HIS A 209 0.45 8.16 2.51
CA HIS A 209 0.69 7.66 3.87
C HIS A 209 -0.49 7.92 4.82
N ARG A 210 -1.19 9.05 4.70
CA ARG A 210 -2.40 9.34 5.49
C ARG A 210 -3.51 8.34 5.16
N ARG A 211 -3.74 8.04 3.87
CA ARG A 211 -4.71 7.05 3.43
C ARG A 211 -4.42 5.64 3.97
N LEU A 212 -3.14 5.29 4.10
CA LEU A 212 -2.72 4.02 4.68
C LEU A 212 -3.22 3.83 6.11
N PHE A 213 -3.21 4.89 6.91
CA PHE A 213 -3.56 4.82 8.34
C PHE A 213 -4.99 5.28 8.65
N GLU A 214 -5.74 5.74 7.66
CA GLU A 214 -7.14 6.17 7.83
C GLU A 214 -8.00 5.03 8.39
N GLY A 215 -8.76 5.33 9.47
CA GLY A 215 -9.60 4.32 10.15
C GLY A 215 -8.84 3.26 10.94
N THR A 216 -7.53 3.42 11.14
CA THR A 216 -6.73 2.58 12.02
C THR A 216 -6.52 3.23 13.40
N ARG A 217 -6.01 2.46 14.36
CA ARG A 217 -5.64 2.99 15.69
C ARG A 217 -4.50 4.01 15.64
N ASP A 218 -3.68 3.90 14.59
CA ASP A 218 -2.47 4.71 14.40
C ASP A 218 -2.72 5.87 13.41
N ALA A 219 -3.98 6.29 13.21
CA ALA A 219 -4.36 7.36 12.29
C ALA A 219 -3.59 8.68 12.55
N ALA A 220 -3.19 8.93 13.79
CA ALA A 220 -2.44 10.13 14.18
C ALA A 220 -1.05 10.25 13.53
N ILE A 221 -0.42 9.13 13.12
CA ILE A 221 0.87 9.18 12.42
C ILE A 221 0.71 9.34 10.91
N GLY A 222 -0.53 9.29 10.39
CA GLY A 222 -0.83 9.38 8.97
C GLY A 222 -0.35 10.70 8.35
N GLY A 223 0.61 10.62 7.41
CA GLY A 223 1.20 11.77 6.73
C GLY A 223 2.23 12.56 7.55
N VAL A 224 2.64 12.08 8.73
CA VAL A 224 3.63 12.75 9.59
C VAL A 224 5.03 12.23 9.30
N ILE A 225 5.89 13.08 8.74
CA ILE A 225 7.32 12.78 8.56
C ILE A 225 7.97 12.69 9.95
N ARG A 226 8.82 11.70 10.14
CA ARG A 226 9.54 11.50 11.39
C ARG A 226 10.51 12.63 11.71
N ASN A 227 10.60 12.96 12.96
CA ASN A 227 11.55 13.92 13.51
C ASN A 227 12.60 13.27 14.44
N SER A 228 12.71 11.97 14.37
CA SER A 228 13.63 11.16 15.17
C SER A 228 14.17 10.00 14.36
N GLN A 229 15.31 9.45 14.79
CA GLN A 229 15.89 8.28 14.14
C GLN A 229 15.02 7.05 14.31
N ASN A 230 14.79 6.33 13.22
CA ASN A 230 14.19 5.01 13.22
C ASN A 230 15.20 3.96 12.73
N TRP A 231 14.80 2.68 12.79
CA TRP A 231 15.66 1.57 12.34
C TRP A 231 14.78 0.38 11.92
N ILE A 232 15.33 -0.47 11.05
CA ILE A 232 14.67 -1.67 10.54
C ILE A 232 15.28 -2.90 11.23
N GLY A 233 14.42 -3.74 11.80
CA GLY A 233 14.84 -4.87 12.62
C GLY A 233 15.37 -4.43 14.00
N GLY A 234 15.98 -5.36 14.75
CA GLY A 234 16.40 -5.07 16.12
C GLY A 234 15.23 -5.01 17.11
N ARG A 235 15.44 -4.26 18.22
CA ARG A 235 14.45 -4.09 19.29
C ARG A 235 14.19 -2.60 19.54
N ASP A 236 14.07 -2.18 20.78
CA ASP A 236 13.73 -0.82 21.21
C ASP A 236 14.88 0.20 21.04
N ASN A 237 15.95 -0.16 20.35
CA ASN A 237 17.11 0.69 20.11
C ASN A 237 17.83 0.23 18.82
N PRO A 238 18.73 1.06 18.24
CA PRO A 238 19.44 0.74 17.01
C PRO A 238 20.39 -0.47 17.09
N TRP A 239 20.71 -0.97 18.27
CA TRP A 239 21.63 -2.11 18.43
C TRP A 239 21.01 -3.40 17.90
N GLY A 240 21.65 -4.02 16.94
CA GLY A 240 21.14 -5.22 16.26
C GLY A 240 20.12 -4.94 15.16
N ALA A 241 19.91 -3.68 14.79
CA ALA A 241 19.13 -3.33 13.61
C ALA A 241 19.77 -3.89 12.33
N ARG A 242 18.95 -4.35 11.39
CA ARG A 242 19.42 -4.79 10.07
C ARG A 242 19.82 -3.60 9.21
N PHE A 243 19.11 -2.49 9.36
CA PHE A 243 19.40 -1.24 8.68
C PHE A 243 19.02 -0.04 9.57
N ILE A 244 19.83 1.00 9.54
CA ILE A 244 19.55 2.27 10.20
C ILE A 244 19.48 3.34 9.11
N PRO A 245 18.26 3.80 8.75
CA PRO A 245 18.03 4.80 7.70
C PRO A 245 18.77 6.13 7.95
N VAL A 246 18.68 7.00 6.97
CA VAL A 246 19.27 8.35 7.05
C VAL A 246 18.84 9.10 8.33
N PRO A 247 19.67 9.98 8.87
CA PRO A 247 19.27 10.85 9.97
C PRO A 247 18.03 11.68 9.66
N GLU A 248 17.24 12.01 10.68
CA GLU A 248 16.00 12.76 10.56
C GLU A 248 16.17 14.13 9.88
N ASP A 249 17.30 14.77 10.05
CA ASP A 249 17.65 16.06 9.44
C ASP A 249 17.91 15.98 7.92
N GLN A 250 18.17 14.79 7.38
CA GLN A 250 18.35 14.58 5.94
C GLN A 250 17.04 14.21 5.21
N VAL A 251 15.99 13.79 5.92
CA VAL A 251 14.77 13.19 5.33
C VAL A 251 14.11 14.12 4.32
N THR A 252 13.84 15.37 4.68
CA THR A 252 13.11 16.30 3.80
C THR A 252 13.89 16.57 2.51
N ARG A 253 15.19 16.87 2.63
CA ARG A 253 16.05 17.12 1.47
C ARG A 253 16.09 15.94 0.49
N LEU A 254 16.19 14.71 1.02
CA LEU A 254 16.24 13.50 0.18
C LEU A 254 14.87 13.12 -0.40
N LEU A 255 13.77 13.46 0.27
CA LEU A 255 12.43 13.32 -0.31
C LEU A 255 12.21 14.29 -1.47
N ASP A 256 12.64 15.55 -1.35
CA ASP A 256 12.56 16.51 -2.45
C ASP A 256 13.41 16.07 -3.65
N ASP A 257 14.58 15.50 -3.39
CA ASP A 257 15.45 14.91 -4.41
C ASP A 257 14.81 13.72 -5.11
N LEU A 258 14.19 12.80 -4.35
CA LEU A 258 13.43 11.67 -4.88
C LEU A 258 12.27 12.13 -5.75
N CYS A 259 11.51 13.14 -5.35
CA CYS A 259 10.40 13.69 -6.12
C CYS A 259 10.89 14.26 -7.46
N ARG A 260 12.02 14.99 -7.47
CA ARG A 260 12.63 15.48 -8.72
C ARG A 260 13.10 14.35 -9.62
N PHE A 261 13.66 13.28 -9.06
CA PHE A 261 14.01 12.09 -9.85
C PHE A 261 12.77 11.40 -10.42
N ALA A 262 11.70 11.27 -9.63
CA ALA A 262 10.44 10.66 -10.08
C ALA A 262 9.74 11.46 -11.21
N ALA A 263 10.01 12.76 -11.35
CA ALA A 263 9.49 13.60 -12.42
C ALA A 263 10.23 13.43 -13.76
N ARG A 264 11.37 12.74 -13.81
CA ARG A 264 12.16 12.50 -15.03
C ARG A 264 11.47 11.52 -15.97
N ASP A 265 11.80 11.65 -17.28
CA ASP A 265 11.26 10.78 -18.35
C ASP A 265 12.36 10.19 -19.25
N ASP A 266 13.62 10.43 -18.94
CA ASP A 266 14.80 10.03 -19.72
C ASP A 266 15.36 8.64 -19.36
N LEU A 267 14.66 7.90 -18.51
CA LEU A 267 15.02 6.56 -18.08
C LEU A 267 13.95 5.53 -18.46
N SER A 268 14.30 4.24 -18.46
CA SER A 268 13.31 3.15 -18.43
C SER A 268 12.32 3.37 -17.27
N ALA A 269 11.02 3.23 -17.53
CA ALA A 269 10.00 3.38 -16.51
C ALA A 269 10.14 2.32 -15.40
N ILE A 270 10.60 1.11 -15.75
CA ILE A 270 10.87 0.02 -14.81
C ILE A 270 12.07 0.37 -13.92
N ALA A 271 13.17 0.84 -14.50
CA ALA A 271 14.35 1.27 -13.75
C ALA A 271 14.01 2.45 -12.82
N GLN A 272 13.24 3.42 -13.32
CA GLN A 272 12.80 4.56 -12.49
C GLN A 272 11.96 4.12 -11.30
N ALA A 273 10.99 3.21 -11.51
CA ALA A 273 10.16 2.67 -10.43
C ALA A 273 11.00 1.91 -9.39
N ALA A 274 11.98 1.11 -9.85
CA ALA A 274 12.90 0.39 -8.99
C ALA A 274 13.72 1.35 -8.11
N ILE A 275 14.33 2.38 -8.71
CA ILE A 275 15.17 3.36 -8.01
C ILE A 275 14.35 4.19 -7.03
N VAL A 276 13.17 4.68 -7.43
CA VAL A 276 12.25 5.44 -6.56
C VAL A 276 11.88 4.62 -5.33
N HIS A 277 11.53 3.35 -5.53
CA HIS A 277 11.19 2.46 -4.42
C HIS A 277 12.37 2.24 -3.47
N ALA A 278 13.55 1.87 -3.97
CA ALA A 278 14.72 1.60 -3.15
C ALA A 278 15.22 2.84 -2.40
N GLN A 279 15.19 4.00 -3.05
CA GLN A 279 15.55 5.27 -2.40
C GLN A 279 14.56 5.64 -1.31
N PHE A 280 13.27 5.46 -1.53
CA PHE A 280 12.26 5.69 -0.50
C PHE A 280 12.45 4.78 0.72
N GLU A 281 12.74 3.48 0.50
CA GLU A 281 13.08 2.54 1.58
C GLU A 281 14.39 2.91 2.30
N THR A 282 15.31 3.54 1.60
CA THR A 282 16.59 4.02 2.17
C THR A 282 16.38 5.25 3.04
N ILE A 283 15.54 6.21 2.59
CA ILE A 283 15.18 7.42 3.36
C ILE A 283 14.34 7.04 4.59
N HIS A 284 13.35 6.14 4.40
CA HIS A 284 12.46 5.64 5.45
C HIS A 284 11.78 6.77 6.24
N PRO A 285 11.01 7.65 5.57
CA PRO A 285 10.64 8.97 6.11
C PRO A 285 9.59 8.95 7.22
N PHE A 286 8.89 7.85 7.43
CA PHE A 286 7.81 7.75 8.41
C PHE A 286 8.19 6.84 9.58
N SER A 287 7.46 6.97 10.69
CA SER A 287 7.64 6.11 11.86
C SER A 287 7.20 4.66 11.60
N ASP A 288 6.22 4.44 10.72
CA ASP A 288 5.70 3.15 10.28
C ASP A 288 5.14 3.27 8.85
N GLY A 289 4.88 2.14 8.17
CA GLY A 289 4.22 2.11 6.86
C GLY A 289 5.10 2.46 5.66
N ASN A 290 6.41 2.62 5.85
CA ASN A 290 7.31 2.99 4.74
C ASN A 290 7.27 1.95 3.61
N GLY A 291 7.41 0.66 3.90
CA GLY A 291 7.38 -0.39 2.88
C GLY A 291 6.10 -0.36 2.04
N ARG A 292 4.94 -0.21 2.66
CA ARG A 292 3.66 -0.16 1.94
C ARG A 292 3.55 1.09 1.05
N VAL A 293 3.95 2.25 1.54
CA VAL A 293 4.01 3.48 0.73
C VAL A 293 5.03 3.35 -0.39
N GLY A 294 6.25 2.89 -0.09
CA GLY A 294 7.31 2.71 -1.10
C GLY A 294 6.86 1.79 -2.24
N ARG A 295 6.14 0.71 -1.95
CA ARG A 295 5.59 -0.16 -2.99
C ARG A 295 4.40 0.48 -3.73
N SER A 296 3.62 1.36 -3.09
CA SER A 296 2.61 2.16 -3.81
C SER A 296 3.23 3.16 -4.79
N LEU A 297 4.42 3.69 -4.50
CA LEU A 297 5.16 4.58 -5.43
C LEU A 297 5.61 3.87 -6.70
N ILE A 298 5.84 2.54 -6.68
CA ILE A 298 6.10 1.75 -7.90
C ILE A 298 4.97 1.97 -8.91
N HIS A 299 3.74 1.78 -8.46
CA HIS A 299 2.54 1.88 -9.31
C HIS A 299 2.28 3.31 -9.76
N LEU A 300 2.56 4.29 -8.89
CA LEU A 300 2.51 5.71 -9.26
C LEU A 300 3.43 6.00 -10.43
N VAL A 301 4.70 5.57 -10.36
CA VAL A 301 5.69 5.81 -11.43
C VAL A 301 5.25 5.11 -12.73
N LEU A 302 4.89 3.82 -12.68
CA LEU A 302 4.48 3.08 -13.88
C LEU A 302 3.24 3.69 -14.54
N ARG A 303 2.28 4.19 -13.75
CA ARG A 303 1.08 4.87 -14.23
C ARG A 303 1.41 6.24 -14.83
N ARG A 304 2.18 7.08 -14.13
CA ARG A 304 2.61 8.41 -14.62
C ARG A 304 3.35 8.31 -15.93
N ARG A 305 4.22 7.29 -16.07
CA ARG A 305 4.96 7.03 -17.31
C ARG A 305 4.10 6.42 -18.43
N GLY A 306 2.79 6.26 -18.22
CA GLY A 306 1.86 5.67 -19.19
C GLY A 306 2.13 4.20 -19.52
N LEU A 307 3.02 3.53 -18.76
CA LEU A 307 3.36 2.13 -18.99
C LEU A 307 2.27 1.16 -18.52
N ALA A 308 1.59 1.49 -17.40
CA ALA A 308 0.52 0.69 -16.82
C ALA A 308 -0.80 1.50 -16.72
N PRO A 309 -1.48 1.83 -17.83
CA PRO A 309 -2.66 2.69 -17.81
C PRO A 309 -3.90 2.03 -17.22
N TYR A 310 -3.99 0.71 -17.17
CA TYR A 310 -5.17 -0.03 -16.69
C TYR A 310 -4.86 -0.97 -15.55
N TYR A 311 -3.85 -1.83 -15.70
CA TYR A 311 -3.52 -2.88 -14.77
C TYR A 311 -2.22 -2.62 -14.04
N VAL A 312 -2.29 -2.77 -12.72
CA VAL A 312 -1.12 -2.75 -11.84
C VAL A 312 -0.53 -4.16 -11.78
N PRO A 313 0.72 -4.39 -12.22
CA PRO A 313 1.35 -5.69 -12.02
C PRO A 313 1.55 -5.98 -10.52
N PRO A 314 1.19 -7.17 -10.03
CA PRO A 314 1.30 -7.48 -8.60
C PRO A 314 2.75 -7.82 -8.19
N VAL A 315 3.64 -6.82 -8.30
CA VAL A 315 5.09 -6.97 -8.09
C VAL A 315 5.42 -7.40 -6.67
N SER A 316 4.67 -6.89 -5.68
CA SER A 316 4.86 -7.25 -4.27
C SER A 316 4.65 -8.74 -4.00
N LEU A 317 3.87 -9.42 -4.84
CA LEU A 317 3.67 -10.87 -4.72
C LEU A 317 4.99 -11.61 -4.96
N ILE A 318 5.76 -11.19 -5.98
CA ILE A 318 7.07 -11.76 -6.31
C ILE A 318 8.11 -11.37 -5.28
N LEU A 319 8.12 -10.11 -4.86
CA LEU A 319 9.04 -9.62 -3.83
C LEU A 319 8.82 -10.34 -2.48
N ALA A 320 7.56 -10.61 -2.12
CA ALA A 320 7.21 -11.36 -0.91
C ALA A 320 7.64 -12.82 -1.00
N ALA A 321 7.48 -13.46 -2.17
CA ALA A 321 7.89 -14.84 -2.41
C ALA A 321 9.41 -15.01 -2.36
N ASN A 322 10.16 -14.01 -2.83
CA ASN A 322 11.62 -14.01 -2.89
C ASN A 322 12.20 -12.95 -1.91
N TYR A 323 11.71 -12.96 -0.66
CA TYR A 323 12.00 -11.91 0.32
C TYR A 323 13.52 -11.71 0.56
N GLU A 324 14.32 -12.77 0.59
CA GLU A 324 15.77 -12.69 0.79
C GLU A 324 16.45 -11.98 -0.40
N GLU A 325 16.02 -12.25 -1.63
CA GLU A 325 16.51 -11.56 -2.83
C GLU A 325 16.09 -10.09 -2.86
N TYR A 326 14.87 -9.81 -2.48
CA TYR A 326 14.36 -8.44 -2.34
C TYR A 326 15.18 -7.63 -1.31
N GLU A 327 15.43 -8.19 -0.12
CA GLU A 327 16.22 -7.54 0.94
C GLU A 327 17.68 -7.35 0.51
N ARG A 328 18.26 -8.33 -0.20
CA ARG A 328 19.59 -8.24 -0.82
C ARG A 328 19.63 -7.11 -1.84
N GLY A 329 18.65 -7.03 -2.74
CA GLY A 329 18.56 -5.98 -3.76
C GLY A 329 18.49 -4.57 -3.17
N LEU A 330 17.73 -4.35 -2.09
CA LEU A 330 17.74 -3.08 -1.37
C LEU A 330 19.09 -2.77 -0.73
N THR A 331 19.84 -3.81 -0.33
CA THR A 331 21.18 -3.64 0.24
C THR A 331 22.18 -3.26 -0.84
N THR A 332 22.20 -3.94 -1.99
CA THR A 332 23.08 -3.62 -3.12
C THR A 332 22.80 -2.23 -3.68
N PHE A 333 21.52 -1.78 -3.71
CA PHE A 333 21.20 -0.40 -4.05
C PHE A 333 21.87 0.61 -3.11
N ARG A 334 21.86 0.37 -1.80
CA ARG A 334 22.52 1.24 -0.79
C ARG A 334 24.04 1.25 -0.92
N GLU A 335 24.60 0.20 -1.51
CA GLU A 335 26.02 0.07 -1.85
C GLU A 335 26.35 0.64 -3.25
N GLU A 336 25.43 1.43 -3.82
CA GLU A 336 25.51 2.05 -5.15
C GLU A 336 25.55 1.07 -6.33
N GLN A 337 25.27 -0.21 -6.10
CA GLN A 337 25.14 -1.25 -7.13
C GLN A 337 23.71 -1.24 -7.70
N VAL A 338 23.34 -0.11 -8.33
CA VAL A 338 21.97 0.17 -8.79
C VAL A 338 21.51 -0.81 -9.84
N GLU A 339 22.42 -1.28 -10.73
CA GLU A 339 22.06 -2.21 -11.81
C GLU A 339 21.60 -3.56 -11.28
N GLU A 340 22.25 -4.08 -10.25
CA GLU A 340 21.84 -5.36 -9.65
C GLU A 340 20.41 -5.29 -9.11
N TRP A 341 20.08 -4.19 -8.39
CA TRP A 341 18.72 -3.98 -7.91
C TRP A 341 17.72 -3.85 -9.06
N CYS A 342 18.03 -3.06 -10.09
CA CYS A 342 17.15 -2.89 -11.26
C CYS A 342 16.88 -4.21 -11.98
N GLY A 343 17.87 -5.11 -12.10
CA GLY A 343 17.70 -6.43 -12.69
C GLY A 343 16.78 -7.33 -11.86
N ILE A 344 16.99 -7.39 -10.53
CA ILE A 344 16.09 -8.12 -9.61
C ILE A 344 14.66 -7.62 -9.77
N PHE A 345 14.48 -6.30 -9.80
CA PHE A 345 13.16 -5.69 -9.93
C PHE A 345 12.52 -5.95 -11.30
N ALA A 346 13.26 -5.83 -12.40
CA ALA A 346 12.78 -6.10 -13.76
C ALA A 346 12.27 -7.54 -13.91
N ARG A 347 13.01 -8.52 -13.41
CA ARG A 347 12.60 -9.93 -13.38
C ARG A 347 11.31 -10.12 -12.57
N ALA A 348 11.20 -9.46 -11.40
CA ALA A 348 9.99 -9.53 -10.58
C ALA A 348 8.77 -8.97 -11.33
N VAL A 349 8.91 -7.85 -12.04
CA VAL A 349 7.85 -7.26 -12.87
C VAL A 349 7.44 -8.20 -14.01
N THR A 350 8.42 -8.77 -14.74
CA THR A 350 8.17 -9.73 -15.83
C THR A 350 7.31 -10.91 -15.35
N ILE A 351 7.69 -11.54 -14.23
CA ILE A 351 6.96 -12.67 -13.67
C ILE A 351 5.54 -12.24 -13.21
N ALA A 352 5.44 -11.08 -12.57
CA ALA A 352 4.16 -10.55 -12.10
C ALA A 352 3.18 -10.31 -13.26
N CYS A 353 3.65 -9.73 -14.37
CA CYS A 353 2.82 -9.46 -15.55
C CYS A 353 2.32 -10.74 -16.23
N ARG A 354 3.20 -11.75 -16.42
CA ARG A 354 2.81 -13.03 -16.98
C ARG A 354 1.74 -13.72 -16.13
N GLY A 355 1.93 -13.74 -14.81
CA GLY A 355 0.94 -14.26 -13.89
C GLY A 355 -0.39 -13.50 -13.94
N ALA A 356 -0.35 -12.17 -14.04
CA ALA A 356 -1.55 -11.34 -14.14
C ALA A 356 -2.37 -11.64 -15.40
N GLY A 357 -1.72 -11.86 -16.54
CA GLY A 357 -2.38 -12.28 -17.79
C GLY A 357 -3.08 -13.64 -17.64
N GLU A 358 -2.44 -14.60 -16.95
CA GLU A 358 -3.07 -15.90 -16.67
C GLU A 358 -4.27 -15.75 -15.72
N LEU A 359 -4.18 -14.90 -14.71
CA LEU A 359 -5.32 -14.61 -13.82
C LEU A 359 -6.52 -14.06 -14.59
N ALA A 360 -6.29 -13.12 -15.52
CA ALA A 360 -7.35 -12.56 -16.36
C ALA A 360 -8.07 -13.64 -17.15
N THR A 361 -7.34 -14.53 -17.81
CA THR A 361 -7.88 -15.68 -18.53
C THR A 361 -8.73 -16.58 -17.64
N ARG A 362 -8.22 -16.93 -16.46
CA ARG A 362 -8.92 -17.80 -15.51
C ARG A 362 -10.20 -17.17 -14.93
N ILE A 363 -10.23 -15.84 -14.76
CA ILE A 363 -11.46 -15.14 -14.35
C ILE A 363 -12.51 -15.24 -15.45
N GLU A 364 -12.14 -15.08 -16.73
CA GLU A 364 -13.07 -15.24 -17.85
C GLU A 364 -13.62 -16.67 -17.95
N GLU A 365 -12.76 -17.68 -17.81
CA GLU A 365 -13.18 -19.07 -17.77
C GLU A 365 -14.15 -19.35 -16.61
N LEU A 366 -13.91 -18.75 -15.44
CA LEU A 366 -14.80 -18.88 -14.28
C LEU A 366 -16.15 -18.24 -14.57
N LYS A 367 -16.20 -17.05 -15.15
CA LYS A 367 -17.43 -16.37 -15.58
C LYS A 367 -18.19 -17.17 -16.63
N ALA A 368 -17.50 -17.77 -17.60
CA ALA A 368 -18.11 -18.64 -18.61
C ALA A 368 -18.77 -19.86 -17.97
N ARG A 369 -18.09 -20.55 -17.05
CA ARG A 369 -18.67 -21.66 -16.28
C ARG A 369 -19.89 -21.21 -15.47
N TRP A 370 -19.84 -20.07 -14.80
CA TRP A 370 -20.97 -19.52 -14.05
C TRP A 370 -22.19 -19.25 -14.97
N ARG A 371 -21.96 -18.72 -16.18
CA ARG A 371 -23.04 -18.50 -17.15
C ARG A 371 -23.69 -19.82 -17.57
N GLU A 372 -22.90 -20.84 -17.83
CA GLU A 372 -23.39 -22.17 -18.16
C GLU A 372 -24.19 -22.80 -17.00
N GLN A 373 -23.63 -22.82 -15.80
CA GLN A 373 -24.26 -23.33 -14.57
C GLN A 373 -25.60 -22.62 -14.27
N ALA A 374 -25.66 -21.32 -14.51
CA ALA A 374 -26.90 -20.54 -14.37
C ALA A 374 -27.91 -20.77 -15.51
N GLY A 375 -27.66 -21.66 -16.47
CA GLY A 375 -28.51 -21.92 -17.62
C GLY A 375 -28.53 -20.76 -18.62
N SER A 376 -27.40 -20.17 -18.92
CA SER A 376 -27.19 -19.10 -19.91
C SER A 376 -28.23 -17.98 -19.83
N PRO A 377 -28.29 -17.21 -18.72
CA PRO A 377 -29.26 -16.15 -18.52
C PRO A 377 -29.17 -15.09 -19.62
N ARG A 378 -30.29 -14.48 -19.98
CA ARG A 378 -30.31 -13.36 -20.94
C ARG A 378 -29.39 -12.24 -20.45
N ALA A 379 -28.68 -11.57 -21.36
CA ALA A 379 -27.67 -10.56 -21.05
C ALA A 379 -28.21 -9.39 -20.21
N ASP A 380 -29.45 -9.02 -20.37
CA ASP A 380 -30.13 -7.94 -19.63
C ASP A 380 -30.69 -8.37 -18.27
N SER A 381 -30.69 -9.68 -17.96
CA SER A 381 -31.22 -10.19 -16.69
C SER A 381 -30.31 -9.84 -15.50
N ALA A 382 -30.89 -9.68 -14.30
CA ALA A 382 -30.15 -9.46 -13.08
C ALA A 382 -29.09 -10.57 -12.80
N ALA A 383 -29.43 -11.83 -13.14
CA ALA A 383 -28.50 -12.95 -12.99
C ALA A 383 -27.26 -12.83 -13.89
N ALA A 384 -27.41 -12.41 -15.15
CA ALA A 384 -26.27 -12.19 -16.05
C ALA A 384 -25.40 -11.01 -15.58
N LYS A 385 -26.02 -9.90 -15.21
CA LYS A 385 -25.33 -8.73 -14.66
C LYS A 385 -24.59 -9.06 -13.34
N LEU A 386 -25.19 -9.89 -12.47
CA LEU A 386 -24.57 -10.38 -11.26
C LEU A 386 -23.30 -11.19 -11.55
N ILE A 387 -23.33 -12.11 -12.53
CA ILE A 387 -22.14 -12.88 -12.93
C ILE A 387 -20.98 -11.94 -13.32
N ASP A 388 -21.29 -10.84 -14.00
CA ASP A 388 -20.28 -9.86 -14.37
C ASP A 388 -19.79 -9.00 -13.19
N LEU A 389 -20.64 -8.78 -12.19
CA LEU A 389 -20.31 -8.04 -10.97
C LEU A 389 -19.46 -8.87 -9.99
N LEU A 390 -19.68 -10.18 -9.88
CA LEU A 390 -19.04 -11.03 -8.86
C LEU A 390 -17.51 -10.95 -8.81
N PRO A 391 -16.76 -10.89 -9.92
CA PRO A 391 -15.31 -10.70 -9.85
C PRO A 391 -14.89 -9.33 -9.32
N VAL A 392 -15.70 -8.28 -9.48
CA VAL A 392 -15.47 -6.95 -8.90
C VAL A 392 -15.81 -6.94 -7.42
N GLN A 393 -16.96 -7.50 -7.09
CA GLN A 393 -17.55 -7.52 -5.75
C GLN A 393 -17.93 -8.93 -5.32
N PRO A 394 -16.96 -9.70 -4.83
CA PRO A 394 -17.15 -11.13 -4.54
C PRO A 394 -17.98 -11.42 -3.29
N VAL A 395 -18.24 -10.42 -2.47
CA VAL A 395 -19.14 -10.48 -1.31
C VAL A 395 -20.18 -9.38 -1.46
N LEU A 396 -21.46 -9.74 -1.37
CA LEU A 396 -22.57 -8.83 -1.60
C LEU A 396 -23.80 -9.18 -0.76
N ASP A 397 -24.68 -8.21 -0.57
CA ASP A 397 -26.02 -8.37 -0.03
C ASP A 397 -27.09 -7.85 -1.03
N MET A 398 -28.35 -7.92 -0.66
CA MET A 398 -29.46 -7.46 -1.48
C MET A 398 -29.30 -5.99 -1.89
N ARG A 399 -28.95 -5.14 -0.95
CA ARG A 399 -28.77 -3.70 -1.19
C ARG A 399 -27.63 -3.43 -2.17
N THR A 400 -26.50 -4.09 -1.97
CA THR A 400 -25.37 -4.01 -2.89
C THR A 400 -25.75 -4.35 -4.33
N VAL A 401 -26.57 -5.42 -4.51
CA VAL A 401 -27.04 -5.83 -5.84
C VAL A 401 -27.97 -4.77 -6.45
N GLN A 402 -28.89 -4.24 -5.67
CA GLN A 402 -29.81 -3.18 -6.13
C GLN A 402 -29.05 -1.94 -6.57
N ASP A 403 -28.14 -1.45 -5.71
CA ASP A 403 -27.38 -0.22 -5.95
C ASP A 403 -26.40 -0.37 -7.14
N ALA A 404 -25.72 -1.53 -7.24
CA ALA A 404 -24.72 -1.75 -8.30
C ALA A 404 -25.31 -2.06 -9.68
N LEU A 405 -26.48 -2.69 -9.74
CA LEU A 405 -27.10 -3.10 -11.01
C LEU A 405 -28.25 -2.19 -11.45
N ASP A 406 -28.65 -1.24 -10.61
CA ASP A 406 -29.86 -0.39 -10.81
C ASP A 406 -31.10 -1.23 -11.16
N VAL A 407 -31.41 -2.21 -10.29
CA VAL A 407 -32.53 -3.13 -10.49
C VAL A 407 -33.48 -3.10 -9.31
N SER A 408 -34.75 -3.50 -9.58
CA SER A 408 -35.77 -3.63 -8.53
C SER A 408 -35.41 -4.71 -7.51
N ASP A 409 -36.00 -4.63 -6.30
CA ASP A 409 -35.88 -5.66 -5.25
C ASP A 409 -36.21 -7.06 -5.76
N GLU A 410 -37.32 -7.20 -6.51
CA GLU A 410 -37.74 -8.48 -7.09
C GLU A 410 -36.71 -9.03 -8.10
N ALA A 411 -36.17 -8.17 -8.97
CA ALA A 411 -35.16 -8.59 -9.95
C ALA A 411 -33.84 -9.01 -9.26
N ALA A 412 -33.41 -8.27 -8.24
CA ALA A 412 -32.26 -8.63 -7.43
C ALA A 412 -32.46 -9.97 -6.72
N ARG A 413 -33.64 -10.17 -6.07
CA ARG A 413 -33.98 -11.39 -5.37
C ARG A 413 -33.98 -12.60 -6.30
N LEU A 414 -34.63 -12.49 -7.49
CA LEU A 414 -34.66 -13.56 -8.50
C LEU A 414 -33.25 -13.86 -9.05
N GLY A 415 -32.43 -12.82 -9.28
CA GLY A 415 -31.05 -12.98 -9.72
C GLY A 415 -30.21 -13.75 -8.71
N ILE A 416 -30.24 -13.34 -7.44
CA ILE A 416 -29.52 -14.01 -6.34
C ILE A 416 -30.00 -15.46 -6.20
N ALA A 417 -31.31 -15.70 -6.12
CA ALA A 417 -31.87 -17.04 -5.95
C ALA A 417 -31.47 -17.99 -7.09
N ARG A 418 -31.39 -17.49 -8.34
CA ARG A 418 -30.94 -18.28 -9.48
C ARG A 418 -29.47 -18.67 -9.34
N LEU A 419 -28.60 -17.72 -8.95
CA LEU A 419 -27.15 -17.99 -8.77
C LEU A 419 -26.88 -18.86 -7.54
N GLU A 420 -27.64 -18.71 -6.47
CA GLU A 420 -27.57 -19.56 -5.28
C GLU A 420 -27.96 -21.01 -5.64
N SER A 421 -29.10 -21.21 -6.35
CA SER A 421 -29.55 -22.51 -6.83
C SER A 421 -28.56 -23.19 -7.80
N ALA A 422 -27.84 -22.40 -8.59
CA ALA A 422 -26.79 -22.87 -9.48
C ALA A 422 -25.44 -23.14 -8.76
N GLY A 423 -25.33 -22.89 -7.45
CA GLY A 423 -24.10 -23.06 -6.68
C GLY A 423 -23.00 -22.03 -6.98
N ILE A 424 -23.37 -20.89 -7.58
CA ILE A 424 -22.46 -19.79 -7.91
C ILE A 424 -22.32 -18.83 -6.74
N LEU A 425 -23.38 -18.64 -5.96
CA LEU A 425 -23.41 -17.91 -4.72
C LEU A 425 -23.59 -18.87 -3.54
N SER A 426 -22.87 -18.59 -2.45
CA SER A 426 -23.02 -19.29 -1.18
C SER A 426 -23.34 -18.26 -0.08
N GLU A 427 -24.38 -18.52 0.70
CA GLU A 427 -24.75 -17.65 1.81
C GLU A 427 -23.68 -17.69 2.91
N ILE A 428 -23.23 -16.50 3.34
CA ILE A 428 -22.32 -16.32 4.48
C ILE A 428 -23.10 -15.78 5.67
N THR A 429 -23.60 -16.69 6.51
CA THR A 429 -24.45 -16.35 7.66
C THR A 429 -23.59 -15.99 8.86
N LYS A 430 -23.12 -14.77 9.00
CA LYS A 430 -22.42 -14.29 10.20
C LYS A 430 -22.99 -12.99 10.77
N ARG A 431 -24.14 -12.52 10.29
CA ARG A 431 -24.63 -11.18 10.64
C ARG A 431 -25.97 -11.18 11.37
N LYS A 432 -26.06 -10.28 12.34
CA LYS A 432 -27.33 -9.93 13.00
C LYS A 432 -28.30 -9.18 12.08
N ARG A 433 -27.85 -8.69 10.91
CA ARG A 433 -28.66 -7.90 9.96
C ARG A 433 -28.38 -8.31 8.52
N GLY A 434 -29.39 -8.88 7.88
CA GLY A 434 -29.41 -9.20 6.46
C GLY A 434 -28.61 -10.44 6.06
N ARG A 435 -29.03 -11.06 4.96
CA ARG A 435 -28.31 -12.16 4.29
C ARG A 435 -27.21 -11.56 3.42
N ALA A 436 -26.04 -12.20 3.42
CA ALA A 436 -24.95 -11.88 2.51
C ALA A 436 -24.47 -13.15 1.80
N TRP A 437 -23.94 -13.01 0.60
CA TRP A 437 -23.45 -14.09 -0.23
C TRP A 437 -22.04 -13.84 -0.70
N GLU A 438 -21.29 -14.91 -0.90
CA GLU A 438 -19.98 -14.88 -1.53
C GLU A 438 -19.99 -15.66 -2.85
N SER A 439 -19.12 -15.26 -3.79
CA SER A 439 -18.90 -15.97 -5.05
C SER A 439 -18.12 -17.25 -4.83
N VAL A 440 -18.66 -18.37 -5.33
CA VAL A 440 -18.01 -19.69 -5.26
C VAL A 440 -16.92 -19.80 -6.34
N GLY A 441 -15.73 -20.24 -5.94
CA GLY A 441 -14.61 -20.51 -6.84
C GLY A 441 -13.63 -19.36 -7.03
N LEU A 442 -14.04 -18.08 -6.89
CA LEU A 442 -13.15 -16.94 -7.11
C LEU A 442 -12.01 -16.89 -6.09
N PHE A 443 -12.28 -17.05 -4.81
CA PHE A 443 -11.22 -17.01 -3.78
C PHE A 443 -10.23 -18.16 -3.93
N ALA A 444 -10.70 -19.37 -4.28
CA ALA A 444 -9.82 -20.49 -4.58
C ALA A 444 -8.94 -20.23 -5.81
N LEU A 445 -9.47 -19.54 -6.82
CA LEU A 445 -8.73 -19.10 -8.00
C LEU A 445 -7.64 -18.10 -7.61
N LEU A 446 -7.97 -17.07 -6.82
CA LEU A 446 -7.00 -16.06 -6.34
C LEU A 446 -5.89 -16.69 -5.48
N ASP A 447 -6.25 -17.60 -4.57
CA ASP A 447 -5.28 -18.33 -3.75
C ASP A 447 -4.38 -19.25 -4.59
N SER A 448 -4.92 -19.85 -5.68
CA SER A 448 -4.13 -20.68 -6.61
C SER A 448 -3.19 -19.83 -7.45
N PHE A 449 -3.65 -18.66 -7.89
CA PHE A 449 -2.83 -17.67 -8.59
C PHE A 449 -1.64 -17.23 -7.74
N GLU A 450 -1.87 -16.81 -6.48
CA GLU A 450 -0.78 -16.43 -5.57
C GLU A 450 0.23 -17.55 -5.41
N ARG A 451 -0.22 -18.80 -5.22
CA ARG A 451 0.69 -19.96 -5.09
C ARG A 451 1.51 -20.21 -6.35
N LEU A 452 0.89 -20.12 -7.52
CA LEU A 452 1.55 -20.35 -8.80
C LEU A 452 2.68 -19.33 -9.02
N VAL A 453 2.35 -18.05 -8.84
CA VAL A 453 3.27 -16.93 -9.08
C VAL A 453 4.36 -16.86 -8.01
N ALA A 454 4.07 -17.27 -6.78
CA ALA A 454 5.01 -17.32 -5.67
C ALA A 454 5.96 -18.55 -5.70
N THR A 455 5.72 -19.53 -6.58
CA THR A 455 6.59 -20.71 -6.68
C THR A 455 7.83 -20.37 -7.52
N PRO A 456 9.06 -20.43 -6.96
CA PRO A 456 10.27 -20.17 -7.72
C PRO A 456 10.37 -21.12 -8.92
N THR A 457 10.50 -20.59 -10.13
CA THR A 457 10.82 -21.38 -11.32
C THR A 457 12.28 -21.82 -11.23
N GLY A 458 12.51 -23.03 -10.71
CA GLY A 458 13.83 -23.68 -10.74
C GLY A 458 14.50 -23.86 -9.38
N GLY A 459 13.92 -24.62 -8.49
CA GLY A 459 14.60 -25.11 -7.29
C GLY A 459 13.68 -25.26 -6.10
N SER A 460 13.53 -26.48 -5.64
CA SER A 460 12.76 -26.83 -4.45
C SER A 460 13.44 -26.31 -3.18
N THR A 461 13.16 -25.10 -2.78
CA THR A 461 13.42 -24.65 -1.42
C THR A 461 12.09 -24.21 -0.80
N PRO A 462 11.65 -24.81 0.32
CA PRO A 462 10.40 -24.41 0.95
C PRO A 462 10.51 -22.98 1.45
N MET A 463 9.47 -22.21 1.16
CA MET A 463 9.25 -20.85 1.60
C MET A 463 9.58 -20.69 3.09
N ARG A 464 10.69 -20.06 3.42
CA ARG A 464 10.98 -19.62 4.79
C ARG A 464 10.01 -18.47 5.11
N ARG A 465 9.11 -18.70 6.07
CA ARG A 465 8.18 -17.66 6.54
C ARG A 465 8.96 -16.39 6.88
N ALA A 466 8.48 -15.25 6.37
CA ALA A 466 8.96 -13.95 6.81
C ALA A 466 9.02 -13.90 8.35
N PRO A 467 10.09 -13.37 8.94
CA PRO A 467 10.19 -13.27 10.39
C PRO A 467 8.98 -12.48 10.91
N ARG A 468 8.25 -13.07 11.88
CA ARG A 468 7.13 -12.38 12.52
C ARG A 468 7.61 -11.02 13.03
N PRO A 469 6.94 -9.91 12.67
CA PRO A 469 7.28 -8.62 13.24
C PRO A 469 7.14 -8.74 14.76
N THR A 470 8.19 -8.39 15.47
CA THR A 470 8.14 -8.26 16.92
C THR A 470 7.06 -7.21 17.22
N ARG A 471 6.00 -7.62 17.94
CA ARG A 471 4.94 -6.71 18.40
C ARG A 471 5.59 -5.45 18.94
N ARG A 472 5.38 -4.33 18.26
CA ARG A 472 5.78 -3.02 18.79
C ARG A 472 4.92 -2.73 20.02
N PRO A 473 5.49 -2.31 21.14
CA PRO A 473 4.72 -1.67 22.17
C PRO A 473 4.26 -0.32 21.65
N SER A 474 2.96 -0.21 21.36
CA SER A 474 2.30 1.07 21.14
C SER A 474 2.27 1.82 22.46
N LYS A 475 3.19 2.70 22.73
CA LYS A 475 3.10 3.81 23.69
C LYS A 475 4.28 4.77 23.47
N ILE A 476 4.12 5.69 22.53
CA ILE A 476 4.67 7.02 22.70
C ILE A 476 3.53 7.81 23.35
N ALA A 477 3.51 7.89 24.68
CA ALA A 477 2.68 8.84 25.37
C ALA A 477 3.20 10.25 25.00
N ALA A 478 2.32 11.07 24.46
CA ALA A 478 2.51 12.49 24.41
C ALA A 478 2.77 13.02 25.81
N ARG A 479 3.90 13.63 26.03
CA ARG A 479 4.16 14.70 26.99
C ARG A 479 5.08 15.73 26.35
#